data_967e1ad330d7c50fbd990e2efec80622
#
_entry.id   967e1ad330d7c50fbd990e2efec80622
#
_cell.length_a   1.000
_cell.length_b   1.000
_cell.length_c   1.000
_cell.angle_alpha   90.00
_cell.angle_beta   90.00
_cell.angle_gamma   90.00
#
_symmetry.space_group_name_H-M   'P 1'
#
loop_
_entity.id
_entity.type
_entity.pdbx_description
1 polymer ?
#
loop_
_entity_poly.entity_id
_entity_poly.type
_entity_poly.pdbx_seq_one_letter_code
_entity_poly.pdbx_strand_id
1 'polypeptide(L)'
;MPTLEELIIAFDKGLRTVFAPAQSLRPTPGRDLSEAEMTDEQRRLSASLMRVNHTGEICAQALYQGQALTARNPRAKAALEQAAREETEHLAWTERRIEELGGSKSLLNPAWYAGAFVLGAAAGLAGDRWNLGFLAETERQVVAHLEEHLQRLPQQDGKSRAIVESMVEDEARHATSATVHGAAELPEPAKAAMRLSSKVMTETAFWL
;
A
#
# COMPACT_ATOMS: atom_id res chain seq x y z
N MET A 1 11.44 -22.50 -8.63
CA MET A 1 11.73 -22.08 -7.23
C MET A 1 12.66 -20.90 -7.31
N PRO A 2 12.50 -19.90 -6.43
CA PRO A 2 13.42 -18.76 -6.40
C PRO A 2 14.85 -19.23 -6.06
N THR A 3 15.83 -18.57 -6.66
CA THR A 3 17.25 -18.79 -6.37
C THR A 3 17.64 -18.17 -5.02
N LEU A 4 18.79 -18.55 -4.48
CA LEU A 4 19.31 -17.93 -3.25
C LEU A 4 19.52 -16.42 -3.42
N GLU A 5 19.97 -16.00 -4.59
CA GLU A 5 20.15 -14.58 -4.93
C GLU A 5 18.83 -13.82 -4.91
N GLU A 6 17.77 -14.36 -5.53
CA GLU A 6 16.43 -13.75 -5.50
C GLU A 6 15.87 -13.64 -4.06
N LEU A 7 16.14 -14.62 -3.19
CA LEU A 7 15.74 -14.56 -1.79
C LEU A 7 16.52 -13.48 -1.02
N ILE A 8 17.82 -13.33 -1.25
CA ILE A 8 18.64 -12.27 -0.63
C ILE A 8 18.15 -10.90 -1.07
N ILE A 9 17.88 -10.72 -2.37
CA ILE A 9 17.34 -9.45 -2.92
C ILE A 9 15.96 -9.15 -2.31
N ALA A 10 15.08 -10.15 -2.19
CA ALA A 10 13.76 -9.95 -1.59
C ALA A 10 13.87 -9.55 -0.11
N PHE A 11 14.79 -10.16 0.63
CA PHE A 11 15.06 -9.81 2.03
C PHE A 11 15.61 -8.37 2.17
N ASP A 12 16.59 -7.97 1.36
CA ASP A 12 17.13 -6.59 1.35
C ASP A 12 16.03 -5.57 1.01
N LYS A 13 15.19 -5.85 0.01
CA LYS A 13 14.03 -5.01 -0.31
C LYS A 13 13.10 -4.86 0.88
N GLY A 14 12.81 -5.96 1.59
CA GLY A 14 11.97 -5.93 2.78
C GLY A 14 12.54 -5.07 3.90
N LEU A 15 13.83 -5.21 4.17
CA LEU A 15 14.50 -4.36 5.16
C LEU A 15 14.41 -2.87 4.78
N ARG A 16 14.61 -2.54 3.51
CA ARG A 16 14.50 -1.16 3.02
C ARG A 16 13.08 -0.63 3.13
N THR A 17 12.08 -1.42 2.71
CA THR A 17 10.67 -1.01 2.80
C THR A 17 10.26 -0.68 4.23
N VAL A 18 10.72 -1.44 5.23
CA VAL A 18 10.27 -1.29 6.61
C VAL A 18 11.10 -0.25 7.39
N PHE A 19 12.43 -0.21 7.17
CA PHE A 19 13.36 0.50 8.05
C PHE A 19 14.09 1.67 7.40
N ALA A 20 14.18 1.73 6.06
CA ALA A 20 14.81 2.86 5.40
C ALA A 20 13.78 3.98 5.15
N PRO A 21 14.19 5.26 5.15
CA PRO A 21 13.34 6.35 4.69
C PRO A 21 12.95 6.13 3.22
N ALA A 22 11.66 6.20 2.93
CA ALA A 22 11.18 6.08 1.57
C ALA A 22 11.57 7.33 0.75
N GLN A 23 11.96 7.13 -0.51
CA GLN A 23 12.35 8.23 -1.39
C GLN A 23 11.44 8.27 -2.60
N SER A 24 10.83 9.42 -2.84
CA SER A 24 9.98 9.69 -3.99
C SER A 24 10.76 10.41 -5.09
N LEU A 25 10.54 9.99 -6.34
CA LEU A 25 10.98 10.72 -7.53
C LEU A 25 9.94 11.76 -7.98
N ARG A 26 8.68 11.50 -7.65
CA ARG A 26 7.56 12.41 -7.92
C ARG A 26 7.45 13.46 -6.79
N PRO A 27 7.06 14.70 -7.11
CA PRO A 27 6.75 15.69 -6.07
C PRO A 27 5.61 15.19 -5.17
N THR A 28 5.72 15.42 -3.87
CA THR A 28 4.62 15.13 -2.93
C THR A 28 3.39 15.95 -3.33
N PRO A 29 2.21 15.35 -3.54
CA PRO A 29 0.99 16.08 -3.83
C PRO A 29 0.67 17.08 -2.72
N GLY A 30 0.22 18.26 -3.09
CA GLY A 30 -0.11 19.33 -2.12
C GLY A 30 1.09 19.99 -1.43
N ARG A 31 2.34 19.73 -1.85
CA ARG A 31 3.55 20.31 -1.24
C ARG A 31 3.55 21.86 -1.25
N ASP A 32 2.92 22.45 -2.26
CA ASP A 32 2.86 23.91 -2.45
C ASP A 32 1.67 24.54 -1.70
N LEU A 33 0.82 23.73 -1.05
CA LEU A 33 -0.25 24.22 -0.19
C LEU A 33 0.32 24.66 1.16
N SER A 34 -0.24 25.75 1.70
CA SER A 34 0.06 26.16 3.07
C SER A 34 -0.47 25.13 4.08
N GLU A 35 0.21 25.00 5.22
CA GLU A 35 -0.31 24.19 6.32
C GLU A 35 -1.59 24.83 6.86
N ALA A 36 -2.62 24.01 7.02
CA ALA A 36 -3.90 24.50 7.52
C ALA A 36 -3.89 24.64 9.05
N GLU A 37 -4.62 25.63 9.55
CA GLU A 37 -4.91 25.70 10.98
C GLU A 37 -5.89 24.58 11.35
N MET A 38 -5.41 23.67 12.21
CA MET A 38 -6.17 22.51 12.69
C MET A 38 -6.11 22.47 14.21
N THR A 39 -7.21 22.03 14.84
CA THR A 39 -7.17 21.68 16.26
C THR A 39 -6.27 20.48 16.49
N ASP A 40 -5.81 20.27 17.73
CA ASP A 40 -4.99 19.12 18.08
C ASP A 40 -5.71 17.79 17.79
N GLU A 41 -7.03 17.75 17.94
CA GLU A 41 -7.85 16.57 17.62
C GLU A 41 -7.86 16.28 16.12
N GLN A 42 -8.06 17.31 15.29
CA GLN A 42 -8.03 17.19 13.84
C GLN A 42 -6.66 16.76 13.33
N ARG A 43 -5.58 17.34 13.89
CA ARG A 43 -4.20 16.97 13.56
C ARG A 43 -3.90 15.50 13.91
N ARG A 44 -4.32 15.05 15.10
CA ARG A 44 -4.17 13.64 15.51
C ARG A 44 -4.98 12.71 14.62
N LEU A 45 -6.20 13.08 14.23
CA LEU A 45 -7.01 12.29 13.31
C LEU A 45 -6.31 12.15 11.95
N SER A 46 -5.86 13.25 11.35
CA SER A 46 -5.12 13.22 10.10
C SER A 46 -3.86 12.34 10.19
N ALA A 47 -3.08 12.48 11.27
CA ALA A 47 -1.89 11.68 11.49
C ALA A 47 -2.21 10.18 11.60
N SER A 48 -3.30 9.82 12.30
CA SER A 48 -3.73 8.42 12.41
C SER A 48 -4.20 7.85 11.07
N LEU A 49 -4.97 8.61 10.27
CA LEU A 49 -5.40 8.18 8.94
C LEU A 49 -4.21 8.02 7.99
N MET A 50 -3.25 8.95 8.01
CA MET A 50 -2.03 8.84 7.19
C MET A 50 -1.15 7.66 7.63
N ARG A 51 -1.09 7.33 8.93
CA ARG A 51 -0.40 6.14 9.43
C ARG A 51 -1.05 4.85 8.94
N VAL A 52 -2.38 4.79 8.90
CA VAL A 52 -3.11 3.65 8.32
C VAL A 52 -2.74 3.50 6.85
N ASN A 53 -2.78 4.59 6.07
CA ASN A 53 -2.39 4.57 4.65
C ASN A 53 -0.95 4.09 4.50
N HIS A 54 0.02 4.67 5.23
CA HIS A 54 1.41 4.24 5.20
C HIS A 54 1.59 2.73 5.51
N THR A 55 0.85 2.19 6.49
CA THR A 55 0.88 0.76 6.80
C THR A 55 0.28 -0.07 5.66
N GLY A 56 -0.76 0.44 4.99
CA GLY A 56 -1.32 -0.13 3.77
C GLY A 56 -0.26 -0.27 2.67
N GLU A 57 0.52 0.80 2.43
CA GLU A 57 1.61 0.78 1.42
C GLU A 57 2.74 -0.19 1.78
N ILE A 58 3.07 -0.33 3.08
CA ILE A 58 4.00 -1.39 3.56
C ILE A 58 3.46 -2.78 3.19
N CYS A 59 2.16 -3.01 3.39
CA CYS A 59 1.52 -4.28 3.03
C CYS A 59 1.47 -4.48 1.52
N ALA A 60 1.12 -3.47 0.73
CA ALA A 60 1.05 -3.53 -0.72
C ALA A 60 2.42 -3.86 -1.33
N GLN A 61 3.47 -3.17 -0.91
CA GLN A 61 4.84 -3.50 -1.33
C GLN A 61 5.22 -4.94 -0.98
N ALA A 62 4.91 -5.40 0.24
CA ALA A 62 5.20 -6.76 0.67
C ALA A 62 4.45 -7.81 -0.15
N LEU A 63 3.16 -7.58 -0.40
CA LEU A 63 2.32 -8.42 -1.26
C LEU A 63 2.95 -8.55 -2.66
N TYR A 64 3.24 -7.42 -3.33
CA TYR A 64 3.77 -7.42 -4.70
C TYR A 64 5.17 -8.00 -4.80
N GLN A 65 6.02 -7.80 -3.81
CA GLN A 65 7.34 -8.43 -3.73
C GLN A 65 7.22 -9.96 -3.57
N GLY A 66 6.33 -10.43 -2.70
CA GLY A 66 6.05 -11.87 -2.53
C GLY A 66 5.44 -12.50 -3.78
N GLN A 67 4.48 -11.83 -4.41
CA GLN A 67 3.85 -12.24 -5.65
C GLN A 67 4.86 -12.31 -6.81
N ALA A 68 5.71 -11.30 -6.97
CA ALA A 68 6.75 -11.24 -8.00
C ALA A 68 7.80 -12.35 -7.83
N LEU A 69 8.15 -12.68 -6.59
CA LEU A 69 9.11 -13.74 -6.27
C LEU A 69 8.64 -15.13 -6.75
N THR A 70 7.34 -15.36 -6.77
CA THR A 70 6.72 -16.66 -7.11
C THR A 70 6.00 -16.67 -8.46
N ALA A 71 5.89 -15.51 -9.14
CA ALA A 71 5.30 -15.37 -10.47
C ALA A 71 6.09 -16.17 -11.51
N ARG A 72 5.36 -16.83 -12.43
CA ARG A 72 5.96 -17.67 -13.48
C ARG A 72 6.03 -16.94 -14.83
N ASN A 73 5.06 -16.06 -15.07
CA ASN A 73 5.01 -15.27 -16.30
C ASN A 73 5.84 -14.00 -16.15
N PRO A 74 6.85 -13.75 -17.03
CA PRO A 74 7.67 -12.54 -16.96
C PRO A 74 6.88 -11.23 -17.04
N ARG A 75 5.76 -11.21 -17.76
CA ARG A 75 4.90 -10.02 -17.86
C ARG A 75 4.17 -9.74 -16.53
N ALA A 76 3.64 -10.80 -15.90
CA ALA A 76 3.03 -10.68 -14.58
C ALA A 76 4.06 -10.21 -13.53
N LYS A 77 5.27 -10.79 -13.55
CA LYS A 77 6.37 -10.37 -12.67
C LYS A 77 6.71 -8.89 -12.88
N ALA A 78 6.86 -8.45 -14.13
CA ALA A 78 7.17 -7.06 -14.44
C ALA A 78 6.07 -6.08 -13.99
N ALA A 79 4.78 -6.46 -14.14
CA ALA A 79 3.66 -5.65 -13.67
C ALA A 79 3.67 -5.49 -12.14
N LEU A 80 3.91 -6.57 -11.40
CA LEU A 80 4.03 -6.56 -9.93
C LEU A 80 5.22 -5.75 -9.45
N GLU A 81 6.37 -5.88 -10.12
CA GLU A 81 7.56 -5.07 -9.81
C GLU A 81 7.36 -3.59 -10.13
N GLN A 82 6.57 -3.26 -11.15
CA GLN A 82 6.21 -1.88 -11.45
C GLN A 82 5.27 -1.31 -10.38
N ALA A 83 4.21 -2.02 -10.01
CA ALA A 83 3.33 -1.62 -8.92
C ALA A 83 4.13 -1.40 -7.63
N ALA A 84 4.98 -2.35 -7.21
CA ALA A 84 5.81 -2.19 -6.02
C ALA A 84 6.74 -0.97 -6.06
N ARG A 85 7.20 -0.54 -7.25
CA ARG A 85 7.99 0.70 -7.37
C ARG A 85 7.12 1.94 -7.18
N GLU A 86 5.90 1.94 -7.70
CA GLU A 86 4.96 3.06 -7.57
C GLU A 86 4.50 3.24 -6.12
N GLU A 87 4.33 2.14 -5.37
CA GLU A 87 4.06 2.19 -3.92
C GLU A 87 5.17 2.86 -3.10
N THR A 88 6.41 2.90 -3.60
CA THR A 88 7.49 3.64 -2.94
C THR A 88 7.21 5.15 -2.92
N GLU A 89 6.53 5.68 -3.93
CA GLU A 89 6.09 7.07 -3.97
C GLU A 89 5.07 7.36 -2.87
N HIS A 90 4.06 6.49 -2.75
CA HIS A 90 3.01 6.59 -1.74
C HIS A 90 3.57 6.46 -0.32
N LEU A 91 4.50 5.52 -0.10
CA LEU A 91 5.23 5.42 1.16
C LEU A 91 5.93 6.72 1.53
N ALA A 92 6.67 7.33 0.60
CA ALA A 92 7.39 8.56 0.86
C ALA A 92 6.44 9.74 1.16
N TRP A 93 5.31 9.83 0.45
CA TRP A 93 4.34 10.90 0.67
C TRP A 93 3.64 10.77 2.02
N THR A 94 3.21 9.56 2.36
CA THR A 94 2.52 9.29 3.62
C THR A 94 3.47 9.40 4.81
N GLU A 95 4.72 8.91 4.72
CA GLU A 95 5.74 9.05 5.74
C GLU A 95 6.02 10.53 6.05
N ARG A 96 6.29 11.33 5.01
CA ARG A 96 6.51 12.76 5.15
C ARG A 96 5.31 13.46 5.79
N ARG A 97 4.08 13.13 5.35
CA ARG A 97 2.88 13.76 5.92
C ARG A 97 2.66 13.42 7.38
N ILE A 98 2.92 12.18 7.79
CA ILE A 98 2.89 11.77 9.21
C ILE A 98 3.84 12.64 10.03
N GLU A 99 5.07 12.85 9.55
CA GLU A 99 6.08 13.68 10.24
C GLU A 99 5.62 15.14 10.34
N GLU A 100 5.12 15.75 9.27
CA GLU A 100 4.58 17.12 9.26
C GLU A 100 3.41 17.30 10.25
N LEU A 101 2.61 16.25 10.47
CA LEU A 101 1.51 16.24 11.43
C LEU A 101 1.98 15.95 12.87
N GLY A 102 3.27 15.65 13.08
CA GLY A 102 3.82 15.28 14.40
C GLY A 102 3.41 13.87 14.85
N GLY A 103 3.02 13.01 13.91
CA GLY A 103 2.65 11.61 14.16
C GLY A 103 3.84 10.65 14.10
N SER A 104 3.56 9.37 14.15
CA SER A 104 4.55 8.29 14.03
C SER A 104 4.03 7.16 13.14
N LYS A 105 4.95 6.43 12.50
CA LYS A 105 4.64 5.20 11.77
C LYS A 105 4.19 4.10 12.73
N SER A 106 3.44 3.12 12.23
CA SER A 106 3.00 1.99 13.04
C SER A 106 4.18 1.13 13.51
N LEU A 107 4.18 0.78 14.80
CA LEU A 107 5.16 -0.13 15.38
C LEU A 107 5.03 -1.57 14.85
N LEU A 108 3.87 -1.91 14.32
CA LEU A 108 3.57 -3.25 13.78
C LEU A 108 3.96 -3.42 12.30
N ASN A 109 4.52 -2.39 11.63
CA ASN A 109 4.93 -2.46 10.23
C ASN A 109 5.80 -3.68 9.89
N PRO A 110 6.80 -4.10 10.73
CA PRO A 110 7.57 -5.32 10.43
C PRO A 110 6.70 -6.60 10.40
N ALA A 111 5.73 -6.70 11.29
CA ALA A 111 4.82 -7.86 11.35
C ALA A 111 3.83 -7.85 10.18
N TRP A 112 3.29 -6.67 9.84
CA TRP A 112 2.42 -6.49 8.69
C TRP A 112 3.14 -6.81 7.39
N TYR A 113 4.37 -6.32 7.21
CA TYR A 113 5.21 -6.64 6.06
C TYR A 113 5.39 -8.16 5.92
N ALA A 114 5.83 -8.85 6.99
CA ALA A 114 6.10 -10.28 6.96
C ALA A 114 4.85 -11.09 6.59
N GLY A 115 3.69 -10.78 7.21
CA GLY A 115 2.42 -11.44 6.91
C GLY A 115 1.96 -11.21 5.46
N ALA A 116 2.00 -9.97 4.99
CA ALA A 116 1.64 -9.61 3.64
C ALA A 116 2.56 -10.26 2.59
N PHE A 117 3.87 -10.31 2.84
CA PHE A 117 4.83 -10.99 1.95
C PHE A 117 4.51 -12.48 1.78
N VAL A 118 4.21 -13.17 2.87
CA VAL A 118 3.84 -14.60 2.83
C VAL A 118 2.53 -14.80 2.05
N LEU A 119 1.53 -13.94 2.26
CA LEU A 119 0.27 -13.98 1.52
C LEU A 119 0.50 -13.72 0.02
N GLY A 120 1.32 -12.75 -0.32
CA GLY A 120 1.70 -12.45 -1.71
C GLY A 120 2.41 -13.63 -2.36
N ALA A 121 3.38 -14.24 -1.69
CA ALA A 121 4.08 -15.43 -2.19
C ALA A 121 3.10 -16.61 -2.41
N ALA A 122 2.15 -16.82 -1.51
CA ALA A 122 1.11 -17.84 -1.67
C ALA A 122 0.19 -17.56 -2.87
N ALA A 123 -0.23 -16.31 -3.07
CA ALA A 123 -1.02 -15.90 -4.22
C ALA A 123 -0.29 -16.15 -5.54
N GLY A 124 1.01 -15.84 -5.62
CA GLY A 124 1.83 -16.11 -6.80
C GLY A 124 1.97 -17.61 -7.11
N LEU A 125 2.06 -18.46 -6.10
CA LEU A 125 2.07 -19.92 -6.27
C LEU A 125 0.76 -20.47 -6.83
N ALA A 126 -0.38 -19.81 -6.61
CA ALA A 126 -1.67 -20.20 -7.15
C ALA A 126 -1.77 -20.06 -8.70
N GLY A 127 -0.82 -19.36 -9.30
CA GLY A 127 -0.70 -19.15 -10.74
C GLY A 127 -1.04 -17.73 -11.18
N ASP A 128 -0.43 -17.29 -12.29
CA ASP A 128 -0.36 -15.88 -12.69
C ASP A 128 -1.74 -15.19 -12.84
N ARG A 129 -2.77 -15.89 -13.29
CA ARG A 129 -4.12 -15.30 -13.40
C ARG A 129 -4.72 -14.98 -12.03
N TRP A 130 -4.56 -15.89 -11.05
CA TRP A 130 -5.00 -15.70 -9.67
C TRP A 130 -4.14 -14.66 -8.95
N ASN A 131 -2.85 -14.67 -9.25
CA ASN A 131 -1.88 -13.69 -8.77
C ASN A 131 -2.27 -12.25 -9.17
N LEU A 132 -2.56 -12.03 -10.46
CA LEU A 132 -3.07 -10.74 -10.96
C LEU A 132 -4.47 -10.42 -10.42
N GLY A 133 -5.31 -11.44 -10.21
CA GLY A 133 -6.62 -11.29 -9.57
C GLY A 133 -6.52 -10.79 -8.14
N PHE A 134 -5.53 -11.30 -7.40
CA PHE A 134 -5.25 -10.85 -6.04
C PHE A 134 -4.77 -9.38 -6.04
N LEU A 135 -3.86 -8.99 -6.94
CA LEU A 135 -3.44 -7.61 -7.14
C LEU A 135 -4.66 -6.71 -7.43
N ALA A 136 -5.46 -7.04 -8.46
CA ALA A 136 -6.62 -6.22 -8.84
C ALA A 136 -7.63 -6.02 -7.70
N GLU A 137 -7.86 -7.06 -6.89
CA GLU A 137 -8.78 -6.98 -5.76
C GLU A 137 -8.18 -6.18 -4.61
N THR A 138 -6.87 -6.29 -4.34
CA THR A 138 -6.17 -5.47 -3.36
C THR A 138 -6.37 -3.99 -3.68
N GLU A 139 -6.10 -3.58 -4.93
CA GLU A 139 -6.22 -2.18 -5.35
C GLU A 139 -7.66 -1.65 -5.27
N ARG A 140 -8.66 -2.47 -5.64
CA ARG A 140 -10.07 -2.07 -5.49
C ARG A 140 -10.44 -1.81 -4.02
N GLN A 141 -9.94 -2.64 -3.10
CA GLN A 141 -10.19 -2.46 -1.67
C GLN A 141 -9.43 -1.25 -1.12
N VAL A 142 -8.22 -0.99 -1.61
CA VAL A 142 -7.44 0.21 -1.25
C VAL A 142 -8.15 1.47 -1.73
N VAL A 143 -8.61 1.53 -2.99
CA VAL A 143 -9.40 2.67 -3.51
C VAL A 143 -10.60 2.97 -2.62
N ALA A 144 -11.42 1.95 -2.31
CA ALA A 144 -12.59 2.14 -1.46
C ALA A 144 -12.23 2.65 -0.05
N HIS A 145 -11.12 2.17 0.51
CA HIS A 145 -10.61 2.60 1.81
C HIS A 145 -10.08 4.06 1.78
N LEU A 146 -9.35 4.44 0.75
CA LEU A 146 -8.86 5.80 0.56
C LEU A 146 -9.99 6.80 0.37
N GLU A 147 -11.04 6.42 -0.38
CA GLU A 147 -12.25 7.24 -0.53
C GLU A 147 -12.97 7.45 0.82
N GLU A 148 -13.04 6.42 1.67
CA GLU A 148 -13.56 6.57 3.05
C GLU A 148 -12.68 7.53 3.87
N HIS A 149 -11.36 7.45 3.73
CA HIS A 149 -10.44 8.37 4.42
C HIS A 149 -10.63 9.82 3.97
N LEU A 150 -10.88 10.07 2.68
CA LEU A 150 -11.21 11.41 2.17
C LEU A 150 -12.47 12.00 2.82
N GLN A 151 -13.45 11.15 3.20
CA GLN A 151 -14.64 11.61 3.90
C GLN A 151 -14.37 11.93 5.37
N ARG A 152 -13.37 11.29 5.99
CA ARG A 152 -13.01 11.44 7.40
C ARG A 152 -11.97 12.53 7.66
N LEU A 153 -11.10 12.81 6.68
CA LEU A 153 -10.10 13.86 6.78
C LEU A 153 -10.73 15.24 6.96
N PRO A 154 -10.20 16.09 7.85
CA PRO A 154 -10.66 17.47 7.99
C PRO A 154 -10.67 18.19 6.64
N GLN A 155 -11.71 18.95 6.36
CA GLN A 155 -11.89 19.65 5.08
C GLN A 155 -10.75 20.63 4.77
N GLN A 156 -10.18 21.24 5.79
CA GLN A 156 -9.08 22.19 5.68
C GLN A 156 -7.71 21.52 5.50
N ASP A 157 -7.57 20.23 5.77
CA ASP A 157 -6.30 19.51 5.59
C ASP A 157 -6.03 19.20 4.10
N GLY A 158 -5.80 20.26 3.33
CA GLY A 158 -5.60 20.17 1.89
C GLY A 158 -4.40 19.31 1.49
N LYS A 159 -3.33 19.28 2.31
CA LYS A 159 -2.14 18.48 2.01
C LYS A 159 -2.43 16.98 2.11
N SER A 160 -3.02 16.51 3.22
CA SER A 160 -3.38 15.10 3.37
C SER A 160 -4.39 14.67 2.32
N ARG A 161 -5.37 15.52 2.02
CA ARG A 161 -6.38 15.25 0.98
C ARG A 161 -5.74 15.09 -0.40
N ALA A 162 -4.85 16.01 -0.80
CA ALA A 162 -4.16 15.94 -2.10
C ALA A 162 -3.33 14.66 -2.25
N ILE A 163 -2.66 14.20 -1.17
CA ILE A 163 -1.94 12.93 -1.17
C ILE A 163 -2.90 11.77 -1.42
N VAL A 164 -3.99 11.67 -0.63
CA VAL A 164 -4.95 10.57 -0.74
C VAL A 164 -5.68 10.58 -2.08
N GLU A 165 -6.04 11.74 -2.62
CA GLU A 165 -6.64 11.87 -3.96
C GLU A 165 -5.70 11.34 -5.05
N SER A 166 -4.41 11.67 -4.98
CA SER A 166 -3.40 11.15 -5.91
C SER A 166 -3.24 9.64 -5.82
N MET A 167 -3.25 9.09 -4.59
CA MET A 167 -3.21 7.64 -4.36
C MET A 167 -4.43 6.94 -4.97
N VAL A 168 -5.65 7.47 -4.76
CA VAL A 168 -6.88 6.92 -5.37
C VAL A 168 -6.74 6.79 -6.90
N GLU A 169 -6.22 7.82 -7.57
CA GLU A 169 -6.02 7.80 -9.01
C GLU A 169 -5.01 6.73 -9.45
N ASP A 170 -3.90 6.60 -8.71
CA ASP A 170 -2.85 5.64 -9.00
C ASP A 170 -3.36 4.20 -8.80
N GLU A 171 -4.04 3.89 -7.68
CA GLU A 171 -4.57 2.57 -7.37
C GLU A 171 -5.69 2.13 -8.34
N ALA A 172 -6.54 3.05 -8.76
CA ALA A 172 -7.55 2.75 -9.78
C ALA A 172 -6.91 2.35 -11.13
N ARG A 173 -5.75 2.93 -11.46
CA ARG A 173 -4.97 2.53 -12.65
C ARG A 173 -4.35 1.14 -12.48
N HIS A 174 -3.80 0.83 -11.29
CA HIS A 174 -3.22 -0.48 -10.98
C HIS A 174 -4.27 -1.59 -11.12
N ALA A 175 -5.46 -1.41 -10.52
CA ALA A 175 -6.58 -2.35 -10.64
C ALA A 175 -6.98 -2.60 -12.10
N THR A 176 -7.05 -1.52 -12.89
CA THR A 176 -7.39 -1.58 -14.32
C THR A 176 -6.29 -2.32 -15.10
N SER A 177 -5.03 -1.98 -14.87
CA SER A 177 -3.88 -2.60 -15.51
C SER A 177 -3.84 -4.11 -15.25
N ALA A 178 -4.00 -4.53 -13.99
CA ALA A 178 -4.05 -5.96 -13.64
C ALA A 178 -5.17 -6.69 -14.39
N THR A 179 -6.35 -6.07 -14.49
CA THR A 179 -7.49 -6.63 -15.20
C THR A 179 -7.20 -6.81 -16.70
N VAL A 180 -6.60 -5.82 -17.35
CA VAL A 180 -6.20 -5.87 -18.79
C VAL A 180 -5.14 -6.98 -19.02
N HIS A 181 -4.27 -7.23 -18.05
CA HIS A 181 -3.27 -8.29 -18.13
C HIS A 181 -3.81 -9.71 -17.82
N GLY A 182 -5.13 -9.87 -17.67
CA GLY A 182 -5.77 -11.17 -17.57
C GLY A 182 -6.00 -11.66 -16.14
N ALA A 183 -6.16 -10.76 -15.19
CA ALA A 183 -6.54 -11.07 -13.82
C ALA A 183 -7.81 -11.94 -13.78
N ALA A 184 -7.79 -12.99 -12.96
CA ALA A 184 -8.99 -13.77 -12.67
C ALA A 184 -9.83 -13.06 -11.61
N GLU A 185 -11.15 -13.11 -11.75
CA GLU A 185 -12.04 -12.66 -10.68
C GLU A 185 -11.92 -13.60 -9.48
N LEU A 186 -11.61 -13.07 -8.30
CA LEU A 186 -11.49 -13.86 -7.09
C LEU A 186 -12.88 -14.30 -6.57
N PRO A 187 -12.98 -15.51 -6.00
CA PRO A 187 -14.22 -15.94 -5.37
C PRO A 187 -14.51 -15.11 -4.09
N GLU A 188 -15.79 -14.88 -3.81
CA GLU A 188 -16.23 -14.07 -2.67
C GLU A 188 -15.62 -14.45 -1.31
N PRO A 189 -15.39 -15.74 -0.96
CA PRO A 189 -14.71 -16.09 0.28
C PRO A 189 -13.28 -15.52 0.36
N ALA A 190 -12.54 -15.48 -0.75
CA ALA A 190 -11.20 -14.90 -0.78
C ALA A 190 -11.26 -13.38 -0.59
N LYS A 191 -12.16 -12.70 -1.31
CA LYS A 191 -12.38 -11.25 -1.14
C LYS A 191 -12.80 -10.90 0.30
N ALA A 192 -13.67 -11.70 0.91
CA ALA A 192 -14.10 -11.51 2.29
C ALA A 192 -12.95 -11.68 3.29
N ALA A 193 -12.08 -12.68 3.06
CA ALA A 193 -10.88 -12.87 3.89
C ALA A 193 -9.90 -11.70 3.75
N MET A 194 -9.72 -11.16 2.55
CA MET A 194 -8.90 -9.97 2.29
C MET A 194 -9.48 -8.76 3.04
N ARG A 195 -10.78 -8.50 2.92
CA ARG A 195 -11.45 -7.40 3.66
C ARG A 195 -11.29 -7.54 5.17
N LEU A 196 -11.43 -8.75 5.72
CA LEU A 196 -11.25 -8.98 7.15
C LEU A 196 -9.80 -8.71 7.60
N SER A 197 -8.82 -9.21 6.84
CA SER A 197 -7.41 -8.96 7.11
C SER A 197 -7.06 -7.48 7.05
N SER A 198 -7.54 -6.79 6.01
CA SER A 198 -7.40 -5.33 5.85
C SER A 198 -8.01 -4.58 7.05
N LYS A 199 -9.22 -4.95 7.47
CA LYS A 199 -9.89 -4.33 8.62
C LYS A 199 -9.07 -4.47 9.91
N VAL A 200 -8.52 -5.66 10.19
CA VAL A 200 -7.67 -5.88 11.37
C VAL A 200 -6.43 -5.00 11.31
N MET A 201 -5.78 -4.91 10.15
CA MET A 201 -4.62 -4.05 9.95
C MET A 201 -4.96 -2.58 10.16
N THR A 202 -6.00 -2.07 9.50
CA THR A 202 -6.38 -0.64 9.56
C THR A 202 -6.79 -0.21 10.94
N GLU A 203 -7.58 -1.02 11.67
CA GLU A 203 -7.98 -0.73 13.04
C GLU A 203 -6.79 -0.70 14.00
N THR A 204 -5.86 -1.64 13.87
CA THR A 204 -4.65 -1.66 14.74
C THR A 204 -3.68 -0.54 14.38
N ALA A 205 -3.42 -0.26 13.10
CA ALA A 205 -2.54 0.81 12.67
C ALA A 205 -3.08 2.20 13.01
N PHE A 206 -4.39 2.36 13.17
CA PHE A 206 -4.97 3.63 13.58
C PHE A 206 -4.50 4.06 14.98
N TRP A 207 -4.23 3.11 15.87
CA TRP A 207 -3.85 3.37 17.26
C TRP A 207 -2.36 3.15 17.55
N LEU A 208 -1.70 2.23 16.83
CA LEU A 208 -0.33 1.76 17.05
C LEU A 208 0.57 2.09 15.86
#